data_d50e5bcfcad5850cc52948705b07725f
#
_entry.id   d50e5bcfcad5850cc52948705b07725f
#
_cell.length_a   1.000
_cell.length_b   1.000
_cell.length_c   1.000
_cell.angle_alpha   90.00
_cell.angle_beta   90.00
_cell.angle_gamma   90.00
#
_symmetry.space_group_name_H-M   'P 1'
#
loop_
_entity.id
_entity.type
_entity.pdbx_description
1 polymer ?
#
loop_
_entity_poly.entity_id
_entity_poly.type
_entity_poly.pdbx_seq_one_letter_code
_entity_poly.pdbx_strand_id
1 'polypeptide(L)'
;FESFLSSKFPNDKRFGLEGAEAVVPGMKALIDTSVEYGVEDVVIGMPHRGRLNMLSNVVRKPNESIFSEFTGSKEFDEGSGDVKYHLGMNYARPTTSGKHVNLSIVANPSHLEAEDGVVLGKTRAIQQYKQDIGSFKKAMAVLLHGDAAFAGQGVVYETMGFANLPRSE
;
A
#
# COMPACT_ATOMS: atom_id res chain seq x y z
N PHE A 1 -6.35 -15.88 -7.42
CA PHE A 1 -6.50 -15.43 -6.04
C PHE A 1 -7.91 -14.94 -5.76
N GLU A 2 -8.40 -13.91 -6.45
CA GLU A 2 -9.73 -13.31 -6.19
C GLU A 2 -10.88 -14.27 -6.48
N SER A 3 -10.81 -15.07 -7.55
CA SER A 3 -11.80 -16.12 -7.84
C SER A 3 -11.87 -17.17 -6.74
N PHE A 4 -10.72 -17.55 -6.16
CA PHE A 4 -10.67 -18.44 -5.00
C PHE A 4 -11.38 -17.82 -3.79
N LEU A 5 -11.05 -16.56 -3.47
CA LEU A 5 -11.70 -15.85 -2.36
C LEU A 5 -13.22 -15.73 -2.58
N SER A 6 -13.65 -15.46 -3.82
CA SER A 6 -15.07 -15.35 -4.17
C SER A 6 -15.81 -16.67 -3.95
N SER A 7 -15.20 -17.80 -4.31
CA SER A 7 -15.78 -19.12 -4.11
C SER A 7 -15.79 -19.54 -2.64
N LYS A 8 -14.71 -19.24 -1.92
CA LYS A 8 -14.52 -19.72 -0.53
C LYS A 8 -15.25 -18.85 0.49
N PHE A 9 -15.31 -17.53 0.26
CA PHE A 9 -15.88 -16.54 1.16
C PHE A 9 -16.92 -15.65 0.45
N PRO A 10 -18.02 -16.24 -0.07
CA PRO A 10 -18.97 -15.51 -0.92
C PRO A 10 -19.70 -14.38 -0.22
N ASN A 11 -19.88 -14.48 1.09
CA ASN A 11 -20.61 -13.50 1.90
C ASN A 11 -19.75 -12.38 2.49
N ASP A 12 -18.43 -12.45 2.30
CA ASP A 12 -17.51 -11.45 2.81
C ASP A 12 -17.25 -10.33 1.79
N LYS A 13 -16.99 -9.12 2.27
CA LYS A 13 -16.50 -8.03 1.41
C LYS A 13 -15.06 -8.32 1.00
N ARG A 14 -14.77 -8.30 -0.31
CA ARG A 14 -13.45 -8.64 -0.86
C ARG A 14 -12.84 -7.57 -1.73
N PHE A 15 -13.65 -6.71 -2.34
CA PHE A 15 -13.23 -5.58 -3.17
C PHE A 15 -12.11 -5.94 -4.16
N GLY A 16 -12.43 -6.74 -5.17
CA GLY A 16 -11.48 -7.20 -6.18
C GLY A 16 -11.01 -6.12 -7.16
N LEU A 17 -10.04 -6.51 -7.99
CA LEU A 17 -9.41 -5.65 -9.00
C LEU A 17 -10.06 -5.76 -10.39
N GLU A 18 -11.21 -6.35 -10.51
CA GLU A 18 -11.82 -6.64 -11.81
C GLU A 18 -11.69 -5.47 -12.80
N GLY A 19 -11.01 -5.72 -13.91
CA GLY A 19 -10.71 -4.72 -14.95
C GLY A 19 -9.44 -3.89 -14.73
N ALA A 20 -8.79 -3.99 -13.55
CA ALA A 20 -7.56 -3.26 -13.24
C ALA A 20 -6.39 -4.20 -12.87
N GLU A 21 -6.42 -5.45 -13.31
CA GLU A 21 -5.44 -6.48 -12.92
C GLU A 21 -4.00 -6.12 -13.33
N ALA A 22 -3.83 -5.31 -14.37
CA ALA A 22 -2.54 -4.82 -14.83
C ALA A 22 -1.78 -3.99 -13.76
N VAL A 23 -2.46 -3.50 -12.73
CA VAL A 23 -1.80 -2.78 -11.62
C VAL A 23 -0.81 -3.68 -10.87
N VAL A 24 -1.06 -4.99 -10.76
CA VAL A 24 -0.19 -5.92 -10.04
C VAL A 24 1.19 -6.05 -10.71
N PRO A 25 1.29 -6.44 -12.01
CA PRO A 25 2.59 -6.44 -12.69
C PRO A 25 3.17 -5.02 -12.85
N GLY A 26 2.35 -3.98 -13.00
CA GLY A 26 2.78 -2.60 -13.07
C GLY A 26 3.49 -2.16 -11.78
N MET A 27 2.91 -2.43 -10.62
CA MET A 27 3.53 -2.15 -9.33
C MET A 27 4.84 -2.92 -9.13
N LYS A 28 4.89 -4.19 -9.58
CA LYS A 28 6.12 -4.95 -9.53
C LYS A 28 7.22 -4.29 -10.37
N ALA A 29 6.92 -3.93 -11.59
CA ALA A 29 7.86 -3.28 -12.50
C ALA A 29 8.33 -1.92 -11.96
N LEU A 30 7.41 -1.11 -11.44
CA LEU A 30 7.70 0.17 -10.83
C LEU A 30 8.68 0.01 -9.64
N ILE A 31 8.41 -0.92 -8.74
CA ILE A 31 9.26 -1.18 -7.58
C ILE A 31 10.64 -1.69 -8.02
N ASP A 32 10.71 -2.70 -8.90
CA ASP A 32 11.98 -3.26 -9.35
C ASP A 32 12.83 -2.20 -10.07
N THR A 33 12.20 -1.35 -10.90
CA THR A 33 12.89 -0.27 -11.60
C THR A 33 13.36 0.83 -10.65
N SER A 34 12.53 1.25 -9.69
CA SER A 34 12.90 2.32 -8.76
C SER A 34 14.15 1.99 -7.94
N VAL A 35 14.33 0.71 -7.59
CA VAL A 35 15.53 0.23 -6.87
C VAL A 35 16.81 0.43 -7.68
N GLU A 36 16.74 0.33 -9.00
CA GLU A 36 17.90 0.60 -9.87
C GLU A 36 18.30 2.08 -9.85
N TYR A 37 17.35 2.97 -9.52
CA TYR A 37 17.59 4.41 -9.33
C TYR A 37 17.89 4.81 -7.89
N GLY A 38 18.05 3.84 -6.99
CA GLY A 38 18.50 4.08 -5.62
C GLY A 38 17.39 4.12 -4.56
N VAL A 39 16.14 3.78 -4.91
CA VAL A 39 15.06 3.69 -3.93
C VAL A 39 15.29 2.46 -3.04
N GLU A 40 15.26 2.67 -1.74
CA GLU A 40 15.44 1.66 -0.70
C GLU A 40 14.12 1.33 0.02
N ASP A 41 13.20 2.29 0.06
CA ASP A 41 11.90 2.17 0.71
C ASP A 41 10.76 2.65 -0.19
N VAL A 42 9.68 1.87 -0.25
CA VAL A 42 8.44 2.26 -0.94
C VAL A 42 7.29 2.21 0.05
N VAL A 43 6.65 3.33 0.26
CA VAL A 43 5.48 3.48 1.13
C VAL A 43 4.24 3.56 0.26
N ILE A 44 3.32 2.61 0.45
CA ILE A 44 2.12 2.47 -0.39
C ILE A 44 0.89 2.83 0.44
N GLY A 45 0.10 3.75 -0.07
CA GLY A 45 -1.27 4.02 0.37
C GLY A 45 -2.25 3.55 -0.68
N MET A 46 -3.33 2.93 -0.24
CA MET A 46 -4.36 2.47 -1.16
C MET A 46 -5.68 2.21 -0.44
N PRO A 47 -6.82 2.42 -1.10
CA PRO A 47 -8.12 2.09 -0.57
C PRO A 47 -8.33 0.56 -0.51
N HIS A 48 -9.54 0.16 -0.16
CA HIS A 48 -9.92 -1.25 0.00
C HIS A 48 -9.92 -2.04 -1.32
N ARG A 49 -10.21 -1.40 -2.46
CA ARG A 49 -10.33 -2.09 -3.76
C ARG A 49 -8.96 -2.60 -4.23
N GLY A 50 -8.90 -3.90 -4.42
CA GLY A 50 -7.67 -4.60 -4.81
C GLY A 50 -6.65 -4.80 -3.69
N ARG A 51 -6.93 -4.34 -2.45
CA ARG A 51 -5.97 -4.37 -1.36
C ARG A 51 -5.52 -5.77 -0.98
N LEU A 52 -6.44 -6.75 -0.92
CA LEU A 52 -6.08 -8.14 -0.61
C LEU A 52 -5.16 -8.74 -1.69
N ASN A 53 -5.38 -8.38 -2.95
CA ASN A 53 -4.55 -8.81 -4.05
C ASN A 53 -3.14 -8.17 -3.99
N MET A 54 -3.07 -6.88 -3.67
CA MET A 54 -1.79 -6.19 -3.46
C MET A 54 -1.02 -6.77 -2.27
N LEU A 55 -1.69 -7.04 -1.15
CA LEU A 55 -1.08 -7.70 0.01
C LEU A 55 -0.50 -9.06 -0.36
N SER A 56 -1.23 -9.89 -1.10
CA SER A 56 -0.79 -11.23 -1.53
C SER A 56 0.31 -11.16 -2.59
N ASN A 57 0.08 -10.47 -3.70
CA ASN A 57 0.89 -10.60 -4.91
C ASN A 57 2.02 -9.56 -5.02
N VAL A 58 1.91 -8.41 -4.36
CA VAL A 58 2.96 -7.37 -4.38
C VAL A 58 3.78 -7.38 -3.09
N VAL A 59 3.12 -7.30 -1.95
CA VAL A 59 3.80 -7.25 -0.63
C VAL A 59 4.09 -8.66 -0.08
N ARG A 60 3.55 -9.70 -0.70
CA ARG A 60 3.78 -11.12 -0.36
C ARG A 60 3.36 -11.51 1.06
N LYS A 61 2.25 -10.97 1.52
CA LYS A 61 1.59 -11.48 2.73
C LYS A 61 1.22 -12.95 2.50
N PRO A 62 1.57 -13.86 3.42
CA PRO A 62 1.18 -15.27 3.29
C PRO A 62 -0.32 -15.42 3.11
N ASN A 63 -0.74 -16.22 2.13
CA ASN A 63 -2.17 -16.41 1.84
C ASN A 63 -2.90 -17.05 3.02
N GLU A 64 -2.23 -17.90 3.77
CA GLU A 64 -2.74 -18.52 5.00
C GLU A 64 -3.13 -17.45 6.02
N SER A 65 -2.31 -16.41 6.18
CA SER A 65 -2.61 -15.28 7.07
C SER A 65 -3.84 -14.51 6.59
N ILE A 66 -3.97 -14.28 5.28
CA ILE A 66 -5.14 -13.62 4.70
C ILE A 66 -6.41 -14.49 4.92
N PHE A 67 -6.31 -15.80 4.68
CA PHE A 67 -7.46 -16.71 4.81
C PHE A 67 -7.89 -16.91 6.27
N SER A 68 -6.95 -16.94 7.20
CA SER A 68 -7.26 -17.02 8.64
C SER A 68 -8.05 -15.79 9.12
N GLU A 69 -7.78 -14.62 8.58
CA GLU A 69 -8.55 -13.40 8.87
C GLU A 69 -10.02 -13.53 8.41
N PHE A 70 -10.30 -14.28 7.34
CA PHE A 70 -11.66 -14.56 6.88
C PHE A 70 -12.40 -15.59 7.75
N THR A 71 -11.69 -16.57 8.29
CA THR A 71 -12.29 -17.63 9.09
C THR A 71 -12.56 -17.23 10.54
N GLY A 72 -12.13 -16.05 10.96
CA GLY A 72 -12.35 -15.54 12.31
C GLY A 72 -11.68 -16.37 13.38
N SER A 73 -10.47 -16.91 13.11
CA SER A 73 -9.68 -17.58 14.12
C SER A 73 -9.38 -16.59 15.26
N LYS A 74 -10.04 -16.80 16.40
CA LYS A 74 -10.04 -15.92 17.57
C LYS A 74 -8.70 -15.81 18.31
N GLU A 75 -7.61 -16.29 17.74
CA GLU A 75 -6.31 -16.30 18.40
C GLU A 75 -5.51 -14.99 18.22
N PHE A 76 -6.00 -14.07 17.43
CA PHE A 76 -5.39 -12.75 17.30
C PHE A 76 -6.43 -11.67 17.57
N ASP A 77 -6.52 -11.32 18.86
CA ASP A 77 -6.95 -10.00 19.29
C ASP A 77 -8.25 -9.86 20.06
N GLU A 78 -8.10 -9.79 21.35
CA GLU A 78 -9.10 -9.15 22.24
C GLU A 78 -9.10 -7.61 22.10
N GLY A 79 -8.59 -7.02 21.01
CA GLY A 79 -8.42 -5.57 20.95
C GLY A 79 -8.66 -4.86 19.63
N SER A 80 -8.59 -5.50 18.45
CA SER A 80 -8.78 -4.78 17.20
C SER A 80 -10.00 -5.26 16.44
N GLY A 81 -11.12 -4.57 16.60
CA GLY A 81 -12.30 -4.73 15.76
C GLY A 81 -12.12 -4.24 14.32
N ASP A 82 -10.87 -4.14 13.83
CA ASP A 82 -10.62 -3.64 12.49
C ASP A 82 -10.90 -4.69 11.41
N VAL A 83 -11.36 -4.24 10.27
CA VAL A 83 -11.68 -5.13 9.15
C VAL A 83 -10.40 -5.57 8.44
N LYS A 84 -10.38 -6.83 8.06
CA LYS A 84 -9.21 -7.55 7.47
C LYS A 84 -8.48 -6.83 6.33
N TYR A 85 -9.17 -6.01 5.56
CA TYR A 85 -8.58 -5.25 4.46
C TYR A 85 -8.09 -3.85 4.84
N HIS A 86 -8.18 -3.46 6.11
CA HIS A 86 -7.61 -2.21 6.62
C HIS A 86 -6.17 -2.36 7.12
N LEU A 87 -5.74 -3.57 7.43
CA LEU A 87 -4.42 -3.83 8.00
C LEU A 87 -3.30 -3.43 7.05
N GLY A 88 -2.25 -2.85 7.63
CA GLY A 88 -1.00 -2.58 6.94
C GLY A 88 -0.05 -3.77 6.98
N MET A 89 1.06 -3.67 6.25
CA MET A 89 2.12 -4.67 6.27
C MET A 89 3.45 -4.05 5.86
N ASN A 90 4.54 -4.55 6.44
CA ASN A 90 5.90 -4.26 6.00
C ASN A 90 6.56 -5.55 5.50
N TYR A 91 7.34 -5.45 4.43
CA TYR A 91 8.06 -6.58 3.83
C TYR A 91 9.34 -6.12 3.16
N ALA A 92 10.47 -6.74 3.54
CA ALA A 92 11.74 -6.58 2.84
C ALA A 92 11.78 -7.51 1.64
N ARG A 93 11.59 -6.96 0.45
CA ARG A 93 11.45 -7.72 -0.79
C ARG A 93 12.78 -7.79 -1.55
N PRO A 94 13.27 -8.98 -1.94
CA PRO A 94 14.34 -9.11 -2.91
C PRO A 94 13.83 -8.73 -4.32
N THR A 95 14.62 -7.96 -5.06
CA THR A 95 14.37 -7.60 -6.45
C THR A 95 15.02 -8.61 -7.39
N THR A 96 14.70 -8.51 -8.67
CA THR A 96 15.30 -9.36 -9.71
C THR A 96 16.81 -9.14 -9.88
N SER A 97 17.32 -7.98 -9.51
CA SER A 97 18.76 -7.65 -9.52
C SER A 97 19.51 -8.11 -8.26
N GLY A 98 18.84 -8.77 -7.32
CA GLY A 98 19.44 -9.21 -6.06
C GLY A 98 19.52 -8.12 -4.98
N LYS A 99 19.10 -6.92 -5.24
CA LYS A 99 18.95 -5.86 -4.24
C LYS A 99 17.69 -6.10 -3.37
N HIS A 100 17.57 -5.39 -2.27
CA HIS A 100 16.39 -5.44 -1.40
C HIS A 100 15.72 -4.06 -1.36
N VAL A 101 14.41 -4.06 -1.20
CA VAL A 101 13.59 -2.88 -1.00
C VAL A 101 12.59 -3.12 0.14
N ASN A 102 12.45 -2.16 1.02
CA ASN A 102 11.45 -2.22 2.09
C ASN A 102 10.12 -1.72 1.54
N LEU A 103 9.14 -2.60 1.47
CA LEU A 103 7.78 -2.26 1.11
C LEU A 103 6.96 -2.04 2.37
N SER A 104 6.15 -1.01 2.39
CA SER A 104 5.23 -0.72 3.47
C SER A 104 3.87 -0.32 2.90
N ILE A 105 2.87 -1.16 3.07
CA ILE A 105 1.47 -0.74 2.89
C ILE A 105 0.99 -0.19 4.22
N VAL A 106 0.56 1.07 4.25
CA VAL A 106 0.01 1.66 5.48
C VAL A 106 -1.38 1.11 5.78
N ALA A 107 -1.74 1.06 7.05
CA ALA A 107 -3.12 0.77 7.43
C ALA A 107 -4.05 1.85 6.86
N ASN A 108 -5.21 1.43 6.39
CA ASN A 108 -6.18 2.32 5.76
C ASN A 108 -7.56 2.13 6.39
N PRO A 109 -8.10 3.10 7.13
CA PRO A 109 -9.50 3.08 7.55
C PRO A 109 -10.41 3.26 6.34
N SER A 110 -11.73 3.05 6.49
CA SER A 110 -12.70 3.22 5.41
C SER A 110 -12.91 4.69 4.97
N HIS A 111 -12.06 5.60 5.39
CA HIS A 111 -12.07 7.02 5.02
C HIS A 111 -11.24 7.20 3.75
N LEU A 112 -11.90 7.34 2.62
CA LEU A 112 -11.24 7.48 1.32
C LEU A 112 -10.27 8.68 1.31
N GLU A 113 -9.05 8.46 0.82
CA GLU A 113 -7.95 9.43 0.68
C GLU A 113 -7.34 9.93 2.00
N ALA A 114 -7.83 9.46 3.16
CA ALA A 114 -7.27 9.88 4.45
C ALA A 114 -5.83 9.41 4.68
N GLU A 115 -5.42 8.35 4.00
CA GLU A 115 -4.05 7.83 4.04
C GLU A 115 -3.01 8.66 3.29
N ASP A 116 -3.42 9.57 2.41
CA ASP A 116 -2.51 10.39 1.59
C ASP A 116 -1.48 11.12 2.46
N GLY A 117 -1.95 11.85 3.46
CA GLY A 117 -1.09 12.56 4.39
C GLY A 117 -0.21 11.63 5.24
N VAL A 118 -0.71 10.44 5.58
CA VAL A 118 0.05 9.44 6.34
C VAL A 118 1.21 8.88 5.51
N VAL A 119 0.94 8.55 4.25
CA VAL A 119 1.95 8.03 3.30
C VAL A 119 3.04 9.06 3.05
N LEU A 120 2.66 10.31 2.75
CA LEU A 120 3.62 11.38 2.52
C LEU A 120 4.45 11.67 3.77
N GLY A 121 3.80 11.78 4.94
CA GLY A 121 4.49 12.01 6.20
C GLY A 121 5.47 10.88 6.56
N LYS A 122 5.05 9.61 6.36
CA LYS A 122 5.92 8.45 6.60
C LYS A 122 7.10 8.44 5.62
N THR A 123 6.88 8.70 4.35
CA THR A 123 7.93 8.77 3.33
C THR A 123 8.94 9.87 3.69
N ARG A 124 8.44 11.04 4.06
CA ARG A 124 9.28 12.16 4.49
C ARG A 124 10.11 11.83 5.74
N ALA A 125 9.51 11.15 6.71
CA ALA A 125 10.23 10.69 7.90
C ALA A 125 11.36 9.71 7.56
N ILE A 126 11.12 8.76 6.65
CA ILE A 126 12.14 7.82 6.19
C ILE A 126 13.30 8.58 5.52
N GLN A 127 13.02 9.54 4.64
CA GLN A 127 14.05 10.38 4.02
C GLN A 127 14.88 11.10 5.08
N GLN A 128 14.24 11.66 6.11
CA GLN A 128 14.92 12.32 7.23
C GLN A 128 15.82 11.35 8.00
N TYR A 129 15.33 10.18 8.39
CA TYR A 129 16.12 9.18 9.11
C TYR A 129 17.29 8.63 8.30
N LYS A 130 17.13 8.52 6.99
CA LYS A 130 18.20 8.08 6.07
C LYS A 130 19.14 9.20 5.64
N GLN A 131 18.99 10.39 6.20
CA GLN A 131 19.78 11.58 5.85
C GLN A 131 19.74 11.87 4.33
N ASP A 132 18.60 11.61 3.70
CA ASP A 132 18.38 11.79 2.26
C ASP A 132 17.71 13.15 1.96
N ILE A 133 18.00 14.14 2.79
CA ILE A 133 17.46 15.49 2.64
C ILE A 133 18.27 16.24 1.58
N GLY A 134 17.62 16.53 0.46
CA GLY A 134 18.22 17.22 -0.69
C GLY A 134 18.35 16.36 -1.94
N SER A 135 18.48 15.03 -1.82
CA SER A 135 18.41 14.14 -2.99
C SER A 135 17.04 13.47 -3.18
N PHE A 136 16.33 13.20 -2.08
CA PHE A 136 15.00 12.59 -2.02
C PHE A 136 14.86 11.32 -2.88
N LYS A 137 15.92 10.50 -2.95
CA LYS A 137 16.00 9.35 -3.83
C LYS A 137 15.74 8.02 -3.14
N LYS A 138 15.93 7.96 -1.80
CA LYS A 138 15.92 6.69 -1.07
C LYS A 138 14.53 6.19 -0.69
N ALA A 139 13.55 7.07 -0.60
CA ALA A 139 12.20 6.69 -0.25
C ALA A 139 11.19 7.28 -1.25
N MET A 140 10.24 6.46 -1.66
CA MET A 140 9.20 6.79 -2.64
C MET A 140 7.81 6.52 -2.04
N ALA A 141 6.92 7.48 -2.19
CA ALA A 141 5.49 7.33 -1.92
C ALA A 141 4.76 6.82 -3.17
N VAL A 142 3.84 5.89 -3.00
CA VAL A 142 2.92 5.45 -4.05
C VAL A 142 1.51 5.50 -3.51
N LEU A 143 0.65 6.31 -4.11
CA LEU A 143 -0.75 6.42 -3.77
C LEU A 143 -1.60 5.82 -4.90
N LEU A 144 -2.46 4.87 -4.55
CA LEU A 144 -3.48 4.34 -5.45
C LEU A 144 -4.82 4.91 -5.01
N HIS A 145 -5.59 5.40 -5.97
CA HIS A 145 -6.85 6.08 -5.71
C HIS A 145 -8.01 5.35 -6.37
N GLY A 146 -9.23 5.54 -5.84
CA GLY A 146 -10.44 5.31 -6.59
C GLY A 146 -10.75 6.54 -7.43
N ASP A 147 -11.26 6.35 -8.65
CA ASP A 147 -11.53 7.41 -9.61
C ASP A 147 -12.43 8.53 -9.05
N ALA A 148 -13.54 8.15 -8.44
CA ALA A 148 -14.49 9.10 -7.86
C ALA A 148 -13.91 9.80 -6.61
N ALA A 149 -13.15 9.08 -5.78
CA ALA A 149 -12.53 9.64 -4.59
C ALA A 149 -11.44 10.65 -4.97
N PHE A 150 -10.59 10.31 -5.93
CA PHE A 150 -9.55 11.21 -6.44
C PHE A 150 -10.14 12.53 -6.95
N ALA A 151 -11.23 12.48 -7.71
CA ALA A 151 -11.88 13.67 -8.25
C ALA A 151 -12.71 14.43 -7.21
N GLY A 152 -13.31 13.73 -6.24
CA GLY A 152 -14.33 14.28 -5.35
C GLY A 152 -13.89 14.63 -3.93
N GLN A 153 -12.75 14.11 -3.46
CA GLN A 153 -12.30 14.35 -2.09
C GLN A 153 -11.36 15.56 -2.01
N GLY A 154 -11.72 16.54 -1.17
CA GLY A 154 -10.93 17.77 -0.98
C GLY A 154 -9.51 17.51 -0.47
N VAL A 155 -9.31 16.47 0.34
CA VAL A 155 -8.00 16.10 0.88
C VAL A 155 -6.97 15.77 -0.22
N VAL A 156 -7.40 15.31 -1.40
CA VAL A 156 -6.49 15.10 -2.56
C VAL A 156 -5.90 16.43 -3.02
N TYR A 157 -6.73 17.46 -3.14
CA TYR A 157 -6.27 18.79 -3.52
C TYR A 157 -5.39 19.43 -2.46
N GLU A 158 -5.72 19.22 -1.18
CA GLU A 158 -4.89 19.66 -0.06
C GLU A 158 -3.53 18.96 -0.07
N THR A 159 -3.51 17.66 -0.36
CA THR A 159 -2.28 16.87 -0.50
C THR A 159 -1.41 17.39 -1.64
N MET A 160 -2.01 17.69 -2.80
CA MET A 160 -1.29 18.30 -3.92
C MET A 160 -0.77 19.71 -3.60
N GLY A 161 -1.37 20.41 -2.65
CA GLY A 161 -0.91 21.70 -2.15
C GLY A 161 0.46 21.65 -1.47
N PHE A 162 0.95 20.46 -1.08
CA PHE A 162 2.32 20.31 -0.57
C PHE A 162 3.38 20.29 -1.66
N ALA A 163 3.00 20.16 -2.94
CA ALA A 163 3.95 20.16 -4.05
C ALA A 163 4.72 21.49 -4.10
N ASN A 164 6.03 21.39 -4.33
CA ASN A 164 6.95 22.53 -4.43
C ASN A 164 7.09 23.39 -3.16
N LEU A 165 6.61 22.92 -2.01
CA LEU A 165 6.91 23.62 -0.77
C LEU A 165 8.36 23.35 -0.35
N PRO A 166 9.11 24.38 0.11
CA PRO A 166 10.46 24.18 0.64
C PRO A 166 10.41 23.19 1.81
N ARG A 167 10.97 22.02 1.68
CA ARG A 167 10.96 20.86 2.60
C ARG A 167 9.91 19.78 2.32
N SER A 168 9.13 19.89 1.26
CA SER A 168 8.15 18.85 0.84
C SER A 168 8.55 18.16 -0.48
N GLU A 169 9.66 18.60 -1.09
CA GLU A 169 10.24 17.97 -2.29
C GLU A 169 10.92 16.65 -1.94
#